data_65971bf04345d3a9a548d768d2fd3ffc
#
_entry.id   65971bf04345d3a9a548d768d2fd3ffc
#
_cell.length_a   1.000
_cell.length_b   1.000
_cell.length_c   1.000
_cell.angle_alpha   90.00
_cell.angle_beta   90.00
_cell.angle_gamma   90.00
#
_symmetry.space_group_name_H-M   'P 1'
#
loop_
_entity.id
_entity.type
_entity.pdbx_description
1 polymer ?
#
loop_
_entity_poly.entity_id
_entity_poly.type
_entity_poly.pdbx_seq_one_letter_code
_entity_poly.pdbx_strand_id
1 'polypeptide(L)'
;PEHSSNSTRKPKDFSWHTEFGVCDVWIDNGIIQGANEPYHSRKYGWFLESRAIKPQLFMWLQQNYESVLKQYEGIFTCDKELVKLDPRRFILSPPGSCLPWVNPTEYAIYNKTKLCSMIASAKQMSPGHLLRHQVAQKMLDAGVHVVGGACGTPKIGLDSGRIHPNKISALGDFMFHVVVENCNYDNYFTE
;
A
#
# COMPACT_ATOMS: atom_id res chain seq x y z
N PRO A 1 7.21 -8.72 -2.53
CA PRO A 1 7.90 -8.93 -3.78
C PRO A 1 7.03 -9.52 -4.87
N GLU A 2 6.17 -10.53 -4.58
CA GLU A 2 5.24 -11.05 -5.60
C GLU A 2 4.29 -9.96 -6.15
N HIS A 3 3.98 -8.93 -5.37
CA HIS A 3 3.11 -7.84 -5.80
C HIS A 3 3.80 -6.87 -6.75
N SER A 4 5.10 -6.66 -6.62
CA SER A 4 5.86 -5.77 -7.51
C SER A 4 6.23 -6.44 -8.84
N SER A 5 6.31 -7.78 -8.86
CA SER A 5 6.61 -8.53 -10.08
C SER A 5 5.47 -8.55 -11.11
N ASN A 6 4.26 -8.23 -10.68
CA ASN A 6 3.07 -8.20 -11.54
C ASN A 6 2.87 -6.87 -12.27
N SER A 7 3.73 -5.87 -12.03
CA SER A 7 3.70 -4.66 -12.83
C SER A 7 4.08 -4.97 -14.28
N THR A 8 3.22 -4.60 -15.23
CA THR A 8 3.53 -4.73 -16.67
C THR A 8 4.57 -3.73 -17.14
N ARG A 9 4.84 -2.70 -16.36
CA ARG A 9 5.95 -1.79 -16.60
C ARG A 9 7.18 -2.31 -15.87
N LYS A 10 7.91 -3.20 -16.52
CA LYS A 10 9.22 -3.60 -16.01
C LYS A 10 10.15 -2.39 -16.02
N PRO A 11 10.91 -2.16 -14.94
CA PRO A 11 11.98 -1.16 -14.95
C PRO A 11 12.94 -1.43 -16.11
N LYS A 12 13.47 -0.38 -16.73
CA LYS A 12 14.41 -0.53 -17.84
C LYS A 12 15.81 -0.88 -17.38
N ASP A 13 16.19 -0.40 -16.20
CA ASP A 13 17.58 -0.39 -15.72
C ASP A 13 17.87 -1.42 -14.63
N PHE A 14 16.85 -2.14 -14.15
CA PHE A 14 17.00 -3.19 -13.15
C PHE A 14 15.90 -4.25 -13.24
N SER A 15 16.12 -5.38 -12.60
CA SER A 15 15.11 -6.44 -12.45
C SER A 15 14.89 -6.76 -10.98
N TRP A 16 13.65 -7.08 -10.63
CA TRP A 16 13.28 -7.53 -9.30
C TRP A 16 13.43 -9.05 -9.21
N HIS A 17 14.09 -9.50 -8.14
CA HIS A 17 14.23 -10.90 -7.79
C HIS A 17 13.81 -11.10 -6.33
N THR A 18 13.46 -12.33 -5.97
CA THR A 18 13.15 -12.72 -4.59
C THR A 18 14.37 -13.24 -3.83
N GLU A 19 15.48 -13.44 -4.54
CA GLU A 19 16.75 -13.88 -3.99
C GLU A 19 17.66 -12.68 -3.70
N PHE A 20 18.65 -12.86 -2.84
CA PHE A 20 19.64 -11.83 -2.54
C PHE A 20 20.41 -11.45 -3.80
N GLY A 21 20.57 -10.15 -3.98
CA GLY A 21 21.20 -9.57 -5.16
C GLY A 21 22.33 -8.61 -4.82
N VAL A 22 22.69 -7.79 -5.77
CA VAL A 22 23.67 -6.69 -5.58
C VAL A 22 23.10 -5.59 -4.68
N CYS A 23 21.78 -5.45 -4.68
CA CYS A 23 21.05 -4.48 -3.89
C CYS A 23 19.76 -5.14 -3.37
N ASP A 24 19.56 -5.09 -2.06
CA ASP A 24 18.38 -5.63 -1.41
C ASP A 24 17.47 -4.52 -0.91
N VAL A 25 16.17 -4.66 -1.15
CA VAL A 25 15.15 -3.75 -0.64
C VAL A 25 14.29 -4.47 0.39
N TRP A 26 14.35 -4.01 1.62
CA TRP A 26 13.63 -4.55 2.75
C TRP A 26 12.37 -3.72 3.03
N ILE A 27 11.20 -4.36 3.03
CA ILE A 27 9.92 -3.66 3.08
C ILE A 27 9.29 -3.79 4.46
N ASP A 28 8.85 -2.67 5.04
CA ASP A 28 8.14 -2.59 6.32
C ASP A 28 8.86 -3.40 7.42
N ASN A 29 8.18 -4.40 8.03
CA ASN A 29 8.76 -5.23 9.09
C ASN A 29 10.02 -6.00 8.62
N GLY A 30 10.20 -6.19 7.32
CA GLY A 30 11.42 -6.75 6.76
C GLY A 30 12.66 -5.91 7.09
N ILE A 31 12.51 -4.60 7.32
CA ILE A 31 13.61 -3.70 7.72
C ILE A 31 14.25 -4.19 9.03
N ILE A 32 13.46 -4.71 9.97
CA ILE A 32 13.97 -5.29 11.22
C ILE A 32 14.84 -6.51 10.94
N GLN A 33 14.37 -7.38 10.04
CA GLN A 33 15.12 -8.58 9.63
C GLN A 33 16.41 -8.19 8.92
N GLY A 34 16.32 -7.32 7.94
CA GLY A 34 17.46 -6.85 7.17
C GLY A 34 18.54 -6.14 8.01
N ALA A 35 18.16 -5.49 9.13
CA ALA A 35 19.11 -4.90 10.06
C ALA A 35 19.93 -5.94 10.83
N ASN A 36 19.42 -7.17 10.95
CA ASN A 36 20.11 -8.27 11.63
C ASN A 36 20.85 -9.23 10.67
N GLU A 37 20.57 -9.10 9.37
CA GLU A 37 21.26 -9.92 8.36
C GLU A 37 22.69 -9.44 8.14
N PRO A 38 23.64 -10.36 7.92
CA PRO A 38 25.02 -10.00 7.55
C PRO A 38 25.06 -9.11 6.31
N TYR A 39 26.04 -8.22 6.26
CA TYR A 39 26.22 -7.29 5.16
C TYR A 39 26.77 -8.03 3.93
N HIS A 40 25.91 -8.37 2.98
CA HIS A 40 26.29 -9.05 1.72
C HIS A 40 26.05 -8.18 0.48
N SER A 41 25.19 -7.16 0.61
CA SER A 41 24.74 -6.33 -0.50
C SER A 41 24.43 -4.92 -0.02
N ARG A 42 24.26 -3.99 -0.93
CA ARG A 42 23.73 -2.66 -0.60
C ARG A 42 22.28 -2.82 -0.16
N LYS A 43 21.96 -2.34 1.05
CA LYS A 43 20.61 -2.46 1.63
C LYS A 43 19.86 -1.14 1.56
N TYR A 44 18.63 -1.22 1.11
CA TYR A 44 17.65 -0.14 1.21
C TYR A 44 16.43 -0.60 1.98
N GLY A 45 15.88 0.30 2.80
CA GLY A 45 14.59 0.09 3.45
C GLY A 45 13.47 0.76 2.65
N TRP A 46 12.25 0.25 2.79
CA TRP A 46 11.08 0.92 2.24
C TRP A 46 9.88 0.78 3.20
N PHE A 47 9.47 1.89 3.81
CA PHE A 47 8.22 1.99 4.53
C PHE A 47 7.09 2.23 3.53
N LEU A 48 6.35 1.18 3.21
CA LEU A 48 5.13 1.28 2.42
C LEU A 48 3.96 1.75 3.27
N GLU A 49 3.91 1.30 4.53
CA GLU A 49 2.84 1.65 5.46
C GLU A 49 3.19 2.89 6.29
N SER A 50 2.16 3.65 6.64
CA SER A 50 2.32 4.83 7.48
C SER A 50 2.55 4.46 8.95
N ARG A 51 3.04 5.44 9.72
CA ARG A 51 3.16 5.35 11.19
C ARG A 51 1.84 4.99 11.88
N ALA A 52 0.71 5.46 11.34
CA ALA A 52 -0.61 5.14 11.87
C ALA A 52 -0.98 3.65 11.72
N ILE A 53 -0.45 2.99 10.70
CA ILE A 53 -0.71 1.56 10.44
C ILE A 53 0.34 0.65 11.11
N LYS A 54 1.59 1.11 11.19
CA LYS A 54 2.73 0.33 11.72
C LYS A 54 3.45 1.06 12.86
N PRO A 55 2.76 1.50 13.93
CA PRO A 55 3.38 2.31 14.98
C PRO A 55 4.57 1.62 15.64
N GLN A 56 4.52 0.30 15.86
CA GLN A 56 5.59 -0.47 16.50
C GLN A 56 6.88 -0.45 15.66
N LEU A 57 6.76 -0.50 14.33
CA LEU A 57 7.92 -0.43 13.44
C LEU A 57 8.63 0.92 13.56
N PHE A 58 7.87 2.01 13.63
CA PHE A 58 8.43 3.36 13.79
C PHE A 58 9.02 3.57 15.18
N MET A 59 8.42 3.02 16.23
CA MET A 59 9.00 3.02 17.58
C MET A 59 10.31 2.23 17.64
N TRP A 60 10.34 1.05 17.03
CA TRP A 60 11.56 0.26 16.92
C TRP A 60 12.67 1.01 16.18
N LEU A 61 12.35 1.68 15.08
CA LEU A 61 13.30 2.50 14.33
C LEU A 61 13.89 3.60 15.21
N GLN A 62 13.08 4.32 15.99
CA GLN A 62 13.54 5.36 16.89
C GLN A 62 14.54 4.84 17.94
N GLN A 63 14.28 3.65 18.47
CA GLN A 63 15.14 2.99 19.46
C GLN A 63 16.45 2.45 18.86
N ASN A 64 16.46 2.12 17.58
CA ASN A 64 17.58 1.47 16.88
C ASN A 64 18.18 2.36 15.77
N TYR A 65 17.90 3.65 15.79
CA TYR A 65 18.19 4.60 14.72
C TYR A 65 19.63 4.50 14.19
N GLU A 66 20.62 4.64 15.08
CA GLU A 66 22.03 4.63 14.69
C GLU A 66 22.49 3.30 14.09
N SER A 67 21.99 2.18 14.63
CA SER A 67 22.37 0.85 14.12
C SER A 67 21.72 0.59 12.76
N VAL A 68 20.49 1.01 12.57
CA VAL A 68 19.77 0.88 11.31
C VAL A 68 20.45 1.68 10.21
N LEU A 69 20.80 2.94 10.48
CA LEU A 69 21.48 3.77 9.49
C LEU A 69 22.89 3.29 9.12
N LYS A 70 23.54 2.50 9.96
CA LYS A 70 24.82 1.83 9.60
C LYS A 70 24.60 0.68 8.63
N GLN A 71 23.44 0.05 8.65
CA GLN A 71 23.11 -1.12 7.83
C GLN A 71 22.47 -0.77 6.49
N TYR A 72 21.80 0.37 6.40
CA TYR A 72 21.06 0.80 5.22
C TYR A 72 21.69 2.00 4.54
N GLU A 73 21.81 1.96 3.21
CA GLU A 73 22.25 3.09 2.39
C GLU A 73 21.21 4.22 2.40
N GLY A 74 19.94 3.85 2.43
CA GLY A 74 18.82 4.78 2.51
C GLY A 74 17.50 4.06 2.80
N ILE A 75 16.51 4.83 3.25
CA ILE A 75 15.19 4.33 3.58
C ILE A 75 14.14 5.20 2.90
N PHE A 76 13.38 4.60 2.00
CA PHE A 76 12.24 5.25 1.35
C PHE A 76 11.03 5.29 2.29
N THR A 77 10.35 6.43 2.36
CA THR A 77 9.23 6.62 3.28
C THR A 77 8.31 7.76 2.84
N CYS A 78 7.02 7.66 3.19
CA CYS A 78 6.09 8.79 3.10
C CYS A 78 6.14 9.71 4.32
N ASP A 79 6.84 9.30 5.38
CA ASP A 79 6.88 10.00 6.67
C ASP A 79 7.79 11.24 6.61
N LYS A 80 7.19 12.42 6.57
CA LYS A 80 7.90 13.70 6.51
C LYS A 80 8.79 13.95 7.74
N GLU A 81 8.43 13.43 8.90
CA GLU A 81 9.22 13.63 10.11
C GLU A 81 10.53 12.85 10.05
N LEU A 82 10.53 11.65 9.50
CA LEU A 82 11.76 10.92 9.23
C LEU A 82 12.62 11.65 8.18
N VAL A 83 12.01 12.14 7.11
CA VAL A 83 12.73 12.91 6.08
C VAL A 83 13.35 14.17 6.65
N LYS A 84 12.65 14.90 7.52
CA LYS A 84 13.20 16.08 8.21
C LYS A 84 14.34 15.73 9.16
N LEU A 85 14.28 14.55 9.80
CA LEU A 85 15.28 14.10 10.75
C LEU A 85 16.64 13.87 10.08
N ASP A 86 16.67 13.19 8.95
CA ASP A 86 17.87 13.03 8.12
C ASP A 86 17.51 12.89 6.64
N PRO A 87 17.48 14.00 5.88
CA PRO A 87 17.07 13.98 4.47
C PRO A 87 18.07 13.28 3.53
N ARG A 88 19.26 12.92 4.02
CA ARG A 88 20.25 12.15 3.25
C ARG A 88 19.99 10.64 3.36
N ARG A 89 19.33 10.22 4.43
CA ARG A 89 19.05 8.81 4.72
C ARG A 89 17.61 8.44 4.52
N PHE A 90 16.67 9.35 4.82
CA PHE A 90 15.25 9.13 4.57
C PHE A 90 14.82 9.87 3.30
N ILE A 91 14.44 9.10 2.32
CA ILE A 91 14.08 9.60 0.99
C ILE A 91 12.55 9.63 0.88
N LEU A 92 12.00 10.81 0.62
CA LEU A 92 10.56 10.92 0.44
C LEU A 92 10.11 10.10 -0.77
N SER A 93 9.31 9.10 -0.50
CA SER A 93 8.70 8.24 -1.50
C SER A 93 7.27 7.98 -1.06
N PRO A 94 6.30 8.77 -1.54
CA PRO A 94 4.90 8.42 -1.35
C PRO A 94 4.69 7.00 -1.87
N PRO A 95 3.94 6.14 -1.15
CA PRO A 95 3.54 4.87 -1.70
C PRO A 95 2.73 5.21 -2.95
N GLY A 96 3.34 5.04 -4.10
CA GLY A 96 2.68 5.31 -5.36
C GLY A 96 1.46 4.41 -5.45
N SER A 97 0.41 4.90 -6.06
CA SER A 97 -0.65 4.05 -6.54
C SER A 97 -0.03 2.97 -7.42
N CYS A 98 0.39 1.91 -6.79
CA CYS A 98 0.56 0.73 -7.59
C CYS A 98 -0.86 0.31 -7.92
N LEU A 99 -1.16 0.29 -9.15
CA LEU A 99 -2.33 -0.40 -9.67
C LEU A 99 -2.09 -1.93 -9.73
N PRO A 100 -1.42 -2.59 -8.72
CA PRO A 100 -1.22 -4.02 -8.75
C PRO A 100 -2.54 -4.78 -8.64
N TRP A 101 -3.60 -4.06 -8.26
CA TRP A 101 -4.92 -4.60 -8.07
C TRP A 101 -5.80 -4.56 -9.33
N VAL A 102 -5.33 -3.91 -10.39
CA VAL A 102 -6.00 -3.89 -11.70
C VAL A 102 -5.03 -4.46 -12.73
N ASN A 103 -5.47 -5.49 -13.43
CA ASN A 103 -4.66 -6.06 -14.51
C ASN A 103 -4.50 -4.99 -15.60
N PRO A 104 -3.28 -4.66 -16.03
CA PRO A 104 -3.06 -3.66 -17.05
C PRO A 104 -3.71 -3.94 -18.41
N THR A 105 -3.99 -5.20 -18.71
CA THR A 105 -4.76 -5.58 -19.91
C THR A 105 -6.23 -5.15 -19.82
N GLU A 106 -6.68 -4.80 -18.60
CA GLU A 106 -8.03 -4.30 -18.33
C GLU A 106 -8.10 -2.77 -18.26
N TYR A 107 -6.97 -2.06 -18.50
CA TYR A 107 -6.99 -0.60 -18.57
C TYR A 107 -7.70 -0.14 -19.83
N ALA A 108 -8.89 0.40 -19.65
CA ALA A 108 -9.74 0.89 -20.73
C ALA A 108 -10.65 2.03 -20.24
N ILE A 109 -11.19 2.78 -21.17
CA ILE A 109 -12.33 3.65 -20.92
C ILE A 109 -13.59 2.80 -21.07
N TYR A 110 -14.20 2.48 -19.93
CA TYR A 110 -15.41 1.66 -19.88
C TYR A 110 -16.67 2.49 -20.13
N ASN A 111 -17.68 1.87 -20.68
CA ASN A 111 -19.01 2.48 -20.77
C ASN A 111 -19.62 2.61 -19.37
N LYS A 112 -19.83 3.84 -18.91
CA LYS A 112 -20.29 4.18 -17.57
C LYS A 112 -21.81 4.17 -17.52
N THR A 113 -22.40 3.11 -16.96
CA THR A 113 -23.85 2.91 -16.88
C THR A 113 -24.41 3.12 -15.47
N LYS A 114 -23.54 3.16 -14.45
CA LYS A 114 -23.91 3.29 -13.04
C LYS A 114 -23.28 4.55 -12.44
N LEU A 115 -23.95 5.12 -11.44
CA LEU A 115 -23.53 6.40 -10.86
C LEU A 115 -22.27 6.28 -10.03
N CYS A 116 -22.29 5.47 -8.98
CA CYS A 116 -21.23 5.45 -7.97
C CYS A 116 -21.00 4.07 -7.39
N SER A 117 -19.76 3.79 -7.04
CA SER A 117 -19.38 2.59 -6.31
C SER A 117 -18.38 2.89 -5.18
N MET A 118 -18.19 1.91 -4.32
CA MET A 118 -17.15 1.90 -3.29
C MET A 118 -16.63 0.48 -3.10
N ILE A 119 -15.30 0.36 -2.89
CA ILE A 119 -14.67 -0.88 -2.43
C ILE A 119 -14.29 -0.68 -0.97
N ALA A 120 -14.80 -1.54 -0.08
CA ALA A 120 -14.54 -1.44 1.35
C ALA A 120 -14.30 -2.82 1.97
N SER A 121 -13.08 -3.04 2.48
CA SER A 121 -12.73 -4.28 3.18
C SER A 121 -13.35 -4.36 4.58
N ALA A 122 -13.36 -5.55 5.17
CA ALA A 122 -13.82 -5.75 6.54
C ALA A 122 -12.83 -5.26 7.63
N LYS A 123 -11.68 -4.71 7.26
CA LYS A 123 -10.67 -4.20 8.19
C LYS A 123 -11.21 -3.05 9.04
N GLN A 124 -10.82 -3.03 10.33
CA GLN A 124 -11.23 -2.00 11.30
C GLN A 124 -10.06 -1.50 12.17
N MET A 125 -8.82 -1.64 11.68
CA MET A 125 -7.61 -1.40 12.46
C MET A 125 -7.22 0.08 12.59
N SER A 126 -7.83 0.96 11.83
CA SER A 126 -7.47 2.37 11.78
C SER A 126 -8.70 3.27 11.68
N PRO A 127 -8.57 4.59 12.00
CA PRO A 127 -9.67 5.54 11.83
C PRO A 127 -10.27 5.56 10.43
N GLY A 128 -9.44 5.45 9.39
CA GLY A 128 -9.91 5.41 8.01
C GLY A 128 -10.70 4.14 7.69
N HIS A 129 -10.30 3.01 8.25
CA HIS A 129 -11.11 1.78 8.13
C HIS A 129 -12.50 1.94 8.76
N LEU A 130 -12.57 2.53 9.97
CA LEU A 130 -13.85 2.78 10.65
C LEU A 130 -14.73 3.76 9.86
N LEU A 131 -14.13 4.85 9.37
CA LEU A 131 -14.81 5.82 8.50
C LEU A 131 -15.34 5.14 7.23
N ARG A 132 -14.54 4.24 6.64
CA ARG A 132 -14.92 3.48 5.45
C ARG A 132 -16.20 2.66 5.70
N HIS A 133 -16.32 2.01 6.86
CA HIS A 133 -17.55 1.28 7.23
C HIS A 133 -18.75 2.21 7.40
N GLN A 134 -18.57 3.38 8.02
CA GLN A 134 -19.65 4.37 8.17
C GLN A 134 -20.13 4.91 6.83
N VAL A 135 -19.19 5.23 5.93
CA VAL A 135 -19.50 5.69 4.58
C VAL A 135 -20.18 4.58 3.78
N ALA A 136 -19.65 3.35 3.83
CA ALA A 136 -20.23 2.19 3.16
C ALA A 136 -21.67 1.96 3.59
N GLN A 137 -22.00 2.04 4.90
CA GLN A 137 -23.35 1.87 5.39
C GLN A 137 -24.28 2.95 4.84
N LYS A 138 -23.87 4.23 4.88
CA LYS A 138 -24.67 5.32 4.31
C LYS A 138 -24.90 5.16 2.80
N MET A 139 -23.91 4.65 2.08
CA MET A 139 -24.05 4.37 0.65
C MET A 139 -25.04 3.24 0.39
N LEU A 140 -25.00 2.17 1.19
CA LEU A 140 -25.96 1.07 1.12
C LEU A 140 -27.38 1.55 1.41
N ASP A 141 -27.56 2.36 2.46
CA ASP A 141 -28.87 2.93 2.83
C ASP A 141 -29.43 3.82 1.70
N ALA A 142 -28.54 4.44 0.93
CA ALA A 142 -28.89 5.24 -0.25
C ALA A 142 -29.03 4.41 -1.55
N GLY A 143 -28.93 3.08 -1.49
CA GLY A 143 -29.01 2.21 -2.66
C GLY A 143 -27.77 2.27 -3.58
N VAL A 144 -26.64 2.74 -3.08
CA VAL A 144 -25.40 2.84 -3.84
C VAL A 144 -24.61 1.53 -3.76
N HIS A 145 -23.94 1.17 -4.84
CA HIS A 145 -23.20 -0.08 -4.94
C HIS A 145 -21.96 -0.09 -4.05
N VAL A 146 -21.90 -1.04 -3.10
CA VAL A 146 -20.74 -1.25 -2.22
C VAL A 146 -20.32 -2.71 -2.27
N VAL A 147 -19.02 -2.95 -2.38
CA VAL A 147 -18.43 -4.30 -2.46
C VAL A 147 -17.21 -4.43 -1.56
N GLY A 148 -16.84 -5.62 -1.20
CA GLY A 148 -15.55 -5.89 -0.55
C GLY A 148 -15.57 -6.44 0.87
N GLY A 149 -16.75 -6.60 1.49
CA GLY A 149 -16.92 -7.23 2.81
C GLY A 149 -17.12 -6.27 3.98
N ALA A 150 -17.18 -4.96 3.76
CA ALA A 150 -17.67 -4.02 4.77
C ALA A 150 -19.18 -4.16 4.93
N CYS A 151 -19.69 -4.02 6.16
CA CYS A 151 -21.13 -4.01 6.43
C CYS A 151 -21.90 -5.23 5.87
N GLY A 152 -21.27 -6.39 5.78
CA GLY A 152 -21.90 -7.60 5.24
C GLY A 152 -22.09 -7.61 3.72
N THR A 153 -21.44 -6.70 2.99
CA THR A 153 -21.53 -6.63 1.52
C THR A 153 -20.89 -7.85 0.85
N PRO A 154 -21.25 -8.14 -0.40
CA PRO A 154 -20.63 -9.22 -1.18
C PRO A 154 -19.11 -9.04 -1.23
N LYS A 155 -18.38 -10.08 -0.89
CA LYS A 155 -16.91 -10.09 -0.96
C LYS A 155 -16.48 -10.09 -2.42
N ILE A 156 -15.58 -9.19 -2.78
CA ILE A 156 -14.75 -9.36 -3.96
C ILE A 156 -13.62 -10.29 -3.55
N GLY A 157 -13.85 -11.61 -3.55
CA GLY A 157 -12.83 -12.68 -3.41
C GLY A 157 -11.59 -12.40 -2.57
N LEU A 158 -11.69 -11.62 -1.50
CA LEU A 158 -10.56 -11.13 -0.69
C LEU A 158 -10.05 -12.15 0.35
N ASP A 159 -10.29 -13.43 0.16
CA ASP A 159 -10.03 -14.45 1.18
C ASP A 159 -8.56 -14.73 1.45
N SER A 160 -7.62 -14.10 0.75
CA SER A 160 -6.20 -14.48 0.91
C SER A 160 -5.17 -13.35 0.88
N GLY A 161 -5.59 -12.08 0.91
CA GLY A 161 -4.64 -10.95 0.74
C GLY A 161 -3.97 -10.92 -0.64
N ARG A 162 -4.43 -11.74 -1.57
CA ARG A 162 -3.93 -11.79 -2.95
C ARG A 162 -4.66 -10.77 -3.82
N ILE A 163 -3.98 -10.32 -4.85
CA ILE A 163 -4.50 -9.45 -5.90
C ILE A 163 -5.80 -10.04 -6.43
N HIS A 164 -6.87 -9.26 -6.37
CA HIS A 164 -8.16 -9.73 -6.84
C HIS A 164 -8.32 -9.44 -8.33
N PRO A 165 -8.62 -10.46 -9.16
CA PRO A 165 -8.74 -10.25 -10.61
C PRO A 165 -9.93 -9.38 -11.01
N ASN A 166 -10.85 -9.06 -10.09
CA ASN A 166 -12.13 -8.45 -10.42
C ASN A 166 -12.39 -7.06 -9.79
N LYS A 167 -11.37 -6.32 -9.36
CA LYS A 167 -11.59 -4.92 -8.95
C LYS A 167 -12.24 -4.09 -10.06
N ILE A 168 -11.95 -4.42 -11.31
CA ILE A 168 -12.53 -3.73 -12.45
C ILE A 168 -14.06 -3.84 -12.50
N SER A 169 -14.64 -4.92 -12.00
CA SER A 169 -16.10 -5.07 -11.94
C SER A 169 -16.76 -4.07 -10.98
N ALA A 170 -16.02 -3.58 -10.01
CA ALA A 170 -16.47 -2.54 -9.08
C ALA A 170 -16.11 -1.12 -9.55
N LEU A 171 -15.31 -0.96 -10.59
CA LEU A 171 -14.83 0.32 -11.09
C LEU A 171 -15.33 0.59 -12.52
N GLY A 172 -15.32 -0.41 -13.39
CA GLY A 172 -15.52 -0.27 -14.82
C GLY A 172 -16.82 0.43 -15.20
N ASP A 173 -17.96 -0.04 -14.71
CA ASP A 173 -19.29 0.46 -15.07
C ASP A 173 -19.68 1.76 -14.37
N PHE A 174 -18.88 2.25 -13.42
CA PHE A 174 -19.27 3.37 -12.55
C PHE A 174 -18.65 4.69 -12.99
N MET A 175 -19.43 5.77 -12.93
CA MET A 175 -18.98 7.14 -13.23
C MET A 175 -18.05 7.67 -12.15
N PHE A 176 -18.37 7.36 -10.88
CA PHE A 176 -17.63 7.80 -9.70
C PHE A 176 -17.26 6.60 -8.83
N HIS A 177 -16.15 6.74 -8.12
CA HIS A 177 -15.73 5.79 -7.10
C HIS A 177 -15.35 6.53 -5.82
N VAL A 178 -15.92 6.11 -4.68
CA VAL A 178 -15.60 6.70 -3.39
C VAL A 178 -14.39 5.99 -2.81
N VAL A 179 -13.32 6.75 -2.58
CA VAL A 179 -12.09 6.29 -1.94
C VAL A 179 -12.00 6.87 -0.55
N VAL A 180 -11.77 6.02 0.43
CA VAL A 180 -11.48 6.40 1.82
C VAL A 180 -10.17 5.75 2.22
N GLU A 181 -9.14 6.56 2.44
CA GLU A 181 -7.82 6.08 2.81
C GLU A 181 -7.80 5.42 4.19
N ASN A 182 -6.83 4.54 4.43
CA ASN A 182 -6.66 3.82 5.69
C ASN A 182 -6.43 4.77 6.88
N CYS A 183 -5.78 5.90 6.63
CA CYS A 183 -5.55 6.95 7.61
C CYS A 183 -5.35 8.30 6.91
N ASN A 184 -5.58 9.38 7.64
CA ASN A 184 -5.21 10.70 7.20
C ASN A 184 -3.74 10.94 7.55
N TYR A 185 -2.87 10.70 6.60
CA TYR A 185 -1.43 10.89 6.75
C TYR A 185 -0.85 11.51 5.47
N ASP A 186 -0.01 12.52 5.65
CA ASP A 186 0.60 13.23 4.52
C ASP A 186 1.40 12.29 3.62
N ASN A 187 1.18 12.42 2.31
CA ASN A 187 1.80 11.59 1.25
C ASN A 187 1.53 10.09 1.35
N TYR A 188 0.50 9.68 2.09
CA TYR A 188 0.09 8.29 2.17
C TYR A 188 -1.18 8.07 1.35
N PHE A 189 -1.04 7.41 0.22
CA PHE A 189 -2.12 7.05 -0.69
C PHE A 189 -1.98 5.58 -1.03
N THR A 190 -3.01 4.78 -0.75
CA THR A 190 -2.98 3.33 -0.94
C THR A 190 -3.90 2.83 -2.06
N GLU A 191 -4.77 3.69 -2.60
CA GLU A 191 -5.74 3.32 -3.64
C GLU A 191 -5.89 4.38 -4.74
#